data_7c27676ef7ef7f22685ac8c674d7a79d
#
_entry.id   7c27676ef7ef7f22685ac8c674d7a79d
#
_cell.length_a   1.000
_cell.length_b   1.000
_cell.length_c   1.000
_cell.angle_alpha   90.00
_cell.angle_beta   90.00
_cell.angle_gamma   90.00
#
_symmetry.space_group_name_H-M   'P 1'
#
loop_
_entity.id
_entity.type
_entity.pdbx_description
1 polymer ?
#
loop_
_entity_poly.entity_id
_entity_poly.type
_entity_poly.pdbx_seq_one_letter_code
_entity_poly.pdbx_strand_id
1 'polypeptide(L)'
;RFQAQNYVPLLYDRIYYEKYLGCLIGENMIQWGVAGYSAVAMAGVFVIFSKKKKYTGLKLGFVLLNLFLLIPFAGHVLNGFSYVSNRWIWAYGMLIAYILVQAYPELFTLGIREKRRIFVMLLIYGVLALFSESARTERNIMALMMLVLAVFTVVSYGNVFTQGKYLCGMIVAV
;
A
#
# COMPACT_ATOMS: atom_id res chain seq x y z
N ARG A 1 -2.40 22.41 -33.86
CA ARG A 1 -1.69 22.80 -32.63
C ARG A 1 -1.64 21.55 -31.71
N PHE A 2 -0.51 20.89 -31.64
CA PHE A 2 -0.28 19.92 -30.56
C PHE A 2 -0.32 20.70 -29.25
N GLN A 3 -1.35 20.53 -28.46
CA GLN A 3 -1.36 21.07 -27.10
C GLN A 3 -0.38 20.23 -26.29
N ALA A 4 0.54 20.87 -25.58
CA ALA A 4 1.52 20.22 -24.70
C ALA A 4 0.88 19.30 -23.65
N GLN A 5 -0.43 19.44 -23.44
CA GLN A 5 -1.24 18.61 -22.56
C GLN A 5 -1.40 17.14 -23.00
N ASN A 6 -1.18 16.83 -24.30
CA ASN A 6 -1.35 15.47 -24.85
C ASN A 6 -0.02 14.69 -24.91
N TYR A 7 1.06 15.26 -24.43
CA TYR A 7 2.34 14.54 -24.37
C TYR A 7 2.33 13.54 -23.22
N VAL A 8 2.54 12.28 -23.55
CA VAL A 8 2.70 11.20 -22.56
C VAL A 8 4.19 10.92 -22.41
N PRO A 9 4.81 11.30 -21.28
CA PRO A 9 6.22 10.97 -21.05
C PRO A 9 6.39 9.46 -20.88
N LEU A 10 7.56 8.95 -21.24
CA LEU A 10 7.90 7.54 -21.04
C LEU A 10 8.00 7.20 -19.55
N LEU A 11 8.53 8.11 -18.76
CA LEU A 11 8.69 8.00 -17.32
C LEU A 11 8.19 9.28 -16.63
N TYR A 12 7.75 9.16 -15.39
CA TYR A 12 7.49 10.31 -14.53
C TYR A 12 8.80 11.01 -14.15
N ASP A 13 8.69 12.21 -13.61
CA ASP A 13 9.82 12.93 -13.05
C ASP A 13 10.43 12.17 -11.87
N ARG A 14 11.73 12.37 -11.64
CA ARG A 14 12.47 11.76 -10.53
C ARG A 14 11.78 11.96 -9.18
N ILE A 15 11.25 13.17 -8.92
CA ILE A 15 10.54 13.51 -7.68
C ILE A 15 9.33 12.61 -7.44
N TYR A 16 8.63 12.18 -8.51
CA TYR A 16 7.51 11.24 -8.40
C TYR A 16 7.95 9.90 -7.80
N TYR A 17 9.04 9.34 -8.31
CA TYR A 17 9.55 8.05 -7.82
C TYR A 17 10.12 8.15 -6.41
N GLU A 18 10.77 9.26 -6.07
CA GLU A 18 11.27 9.53 -4.72
C GLU A 18 10.15 9.62 -3.68
N LYS A 19 8.98 10.11 -4.06
CA LYS A 19 7.80 10.22 -3.20
C LYS A 19 6.90 8.97 -3.19
N TYR A 20 7.03 8.11 -4.18
CA TYR A 20 6.09 7.02 -4.43
C TYR A 20 5.81 6.14 -3.21
N LEU A 21 6.85 5.63 -2.56
CA LEU A 21 6.70 4.70 -1.42
C LEU A 21 6.03 5.35 -0.21
N GLY A 22 6.34 6.62 0.06
CA GLY A 22 5.70 7.37 1.14
C GLY A 22 4.24 7.69 0.84
N CYS A 23 3.91 7.93 -0.44
CA CYS A 23 2.54 8.20 -0.86
C CYS A 23 1.62 6.98 -0.75
N LEU A 24 2.16 5.76 -0.74
CA LEU A 24 1.35 4.54 -0.56
C LEU A 24 0.76 4.38 0.84
N ILE A 25 1.39 4.97 1.86
CA ILE A 25 0.94 4.89 3.26
C ILE A 25 0.56 6.24 3.85
N GLY A 26 0.90 7.34 3.17
CA GLY A 26 0.61 8.71 3.59
C GLY A 26 -0.47 9.35 2.74
N GLU A 27 -0.99 10.48 3.20
CA GLU A 27 -2.03 11.26 2.51
C GLU A 27 -1.48 12.15 1.38
N ASN A 28 -0.32 11.83 0.80
CA ASN A 28 0.25 12.64 -0.24
C ASN A 28 -0.36 12.34 -1.60
N MET A 29 -0.46 13.38 -2.41
CA MET A 29 -0.99 13.29 -3.75
C MET A 29 0.02 12.64 -4.71
N ILE A 30 -0.41 11.61 -5.42
CA ILE A 30 0.34 10.96 -6.50
C ILE A 30 -0.33 11.33 -7.82
N GLN A 31 0.25 12.27 -8.57
CA GLN A 31 -0.22 12.65 -9.92
C GLN A 31 -1.76 12.75 -10.00
N TRP A 32 -2.34 13.72 -9.30
CA TRP A 32 -3.78 13.99 -9.23
C TRP A 32 -4.63 12.90 -8.53
N GLY A 33 -4.02 12.03 -7.77
CA GLY A 33 -4.72 11.01 -6.98
C GLY A 33 -4.16 10.87 -5.57
N VAL A 34 -5.01 10.44 -4.64
CA VAL A 34 -4.63 10.08 -3.27
C VAL A 34 -5.05 8.63 -3.04
N ALA A 35 -4.18 7.82 -2.44
CA ALA A 35 -4.45 6.40 -2.23
C ALA A 35 -5.68 6.14 -1.33
N GLY A 36 -5.98 7.04 -0.41
CA GLY A 36 -7.24 7.06 0.34
C GLY A 36 -7.46 5.87 1.29
N TYR A 37 -6.39 5.23 1.79
CA TYR A 37 -6.51 4.17 2.78
C TYR A 37 -5.53 4.39 3.94
N SER A 38 -5.84 3.79 5.08
CA SER A 38 -4.96 3.86 6.26
C SER A 38 -3.68 3.05 6.05
N ALA A 39 -2.56 3.57 6.55
CA ALA A 39 -1.27 2.85 6.58
C ALA A 39 -1.39 1.44 7.20
N VAL A 40 -2.27 1.27 8.18
CA VAL A 40 -2.54 -0.02 8.83
C VAL A 40 -3.05 -1.08 7.84
N ALA A 41 -3.80 -0.67 6.80
CA ALA A 41 -4.29 -1.59 5.78
C ALA A 41 -3.17 -2.28 4.98
N MET A 42 -1.98 -1.65 4.90
CA MET A 42 -0.79 -2.27 4.31
C MET A 42 -0.33 -3.52 5.08
N ALA A 43 -0.63 -3.63 6.38
CA ALA A 43 -0.38 -4.84 7.14
C ALA A 43 -1.13 -6.05 6.54
N GLY A 44 -2.34 -5.85 6.04
CA GLY A 44 -3.10 -6.87 5.31
C GLY A 44 -2.36 -7.35 4.05
N VAL A 45 -1.73 -6.44 3.31
CA VAL A 45 -0.88 -6.79 2.15
C VAL A 45 0.27 -7.68 2.59
N PHE A 46 0.99 -7.33 3.66
CA PHE A 46 2.08 -8.16 4.17
C PHE A 46 1.59 -9.56 4.60
N VAL A 47 0.40 -9.64 5.20
CA VAL A 47 -0.21 -10.93 5.57
C VAL A 47 -0.43 -11.80 4.35
N ILE A 48 -1.11 -11.31 3.31
CA ILE A 48 -1.36 -12.13 2.11
C ILE A 48 -0.07 -12.53 1.39
N PHE A 49 0.95 -11.66 1.36
CA PHE A 49 2.24 -11.98 0.77
C PHE A 49 3.06 -12.97 1.60
N SER A 50 2.83 -13.07 2.92
CA SER A 50 3.44 -14.08 3.77
C SER A 50 2.98 -15.50 3.43
N LYS A 51 1.76 -15.67 2.89
CA LYS A 51 1.18 -16.95 2.44
C LYS A 51 1.67 -17.31 1.04
N LYS A 52 2.49 -18.35 0.89
CA LYS A 52 3.19 -18.66 -0.38
C LYS A 52 2.27 -18.84 -1.58
N LYS A 53 1.30 -19.77 -1.49
CA LYS A 53 0.44 -20.19 -2.62
C LYS A 53 -0.99 -19.65 -2.56
N LYS A 54 -1.38 -19.04 -1.45
CA LYS A 54 -2.72 -18.48 -1.23
C LYS A 54 -2.79 -17.04 -1.77
N TYR A 55 -3.95 -16.61 -2.21
CA TYR A 55 -4.21 -15.24 -2.67
C TYR A 55 -3.39 -14.77 -3.90
N THR A 56 -3.03 -15.68 -4.80
CA THR A 56 -2.20 -15.35 -5.98
C THR A 56 -2.83 -14.25 -6.83
N GLY A 57 -4.15 -14.28 -7.04
CA GLY A 57 -4.87 -13.25 -7.79
C GLY A 57 -4.78 -11.85 -7.13
N LEU A 58 -4.93 -11.78 -5.81
CA LEU A 58 -4.81 -10.50 -5.07
C LEU A 58 -3.38 -9.96 -5.10
N LYS A 59 -2.39 -10.83 -4.96
CA LYS A 59 -0.97 -10.46 -5.08
C LYS A 59 -0.66 -9.93 -6.47
N LEU A 60 -1.15 -10.63 -7.51
CA LEU A 60 -0.97 -10.21 -8.89
C LEU A 60 -1.66 -8.85 -9.12
N GLY A 61 -2.90 -8.68 -8.67
CA GLY A 61 -3.61 -7.42 -8.76
C GLY A 61 -2.87 -6.28 -8.07
N PHE A 62 -2.36 -6.52 -6.86
CA PHE A 62 -1.55 -5.55 -6.12
C PHE A 62 -0.30 -5.15 -6.92
N VAL A 63 0.47 -6.13 -7.41
CA VAL A 63 1.69 -5.84 -8.20
C VAL A 63 1.34 -5.10 -9.49
N LEU A 64 0.28 -5.51 -10.18
CA LEU A 64 -0.14 -4.92 -11.46
C LEU A 64 -0.57 -3.47 -11.29
N LEU A 65 -1.38 -3.15 -10.26
CA LEU A 65 -1.78 -1.77 -10.00
C LEU A 65 -0.60 -0.91 -9.55
N ASN A 66 0.37 -1.45 -8.80
CA ASN A 66 1.60 -0.73 -8.51
C ASN A 66 2.42 -0.45 -9.79
N LEU A 67 2.54 -1.42 -10.69
CA LEU A 67 3.18 -1.19 -11.99
C LEU A 67 2.46 -0.10 -12.80
N PHE A 68 1.13 -0.08 -12.78
CA PHE A 68 0.35 0.97 -13.46
C PHE A 68 0.58 2.35 -12.84
N LEU A 69 0.78 2.44 -11.53
CA LEU A 69 1.15 3.69 -10.87
C LEU A 69 2.54 4.18 -11.25
N LEU A 70 3.46 3.27 -11.61
CA LEU A 70 4.83 3.62 -11.98
C LEU A 70 4.98 4.02 -13.47
N ILE A 71 3.96 3.79 -14.30
CA ILE A 71 4.03 4.01 -15.75
C ILE A 71 3.05 5.11 -16.16
N PRO A 72 3.52 6.27 -16.68
CA PRO A 72 2.65 7.36 -17.13
C PRO A 72 1.61 6.95 -18.17
N PHE A 73 1.98 6.04 -19.06
CA PHE A 73 1.08 5.52 -20.09
C PHE A 73 -0.18 4.87 -19.49
N ALA A 74 -0.05 4.15 -18.38
CA ALA A 74 -1.21 3.57 -17.70
C ALA A 74 -2.17 4.66 -17.19
N GLY A 75 -1.64 5.73 -16.59
CA GLY A 75 -2.44 6.88 -16.17
C GLY A 75 -3.12 7.60 -17.33
N HIS A 76 -2.49 7.63 -18.50
CA HIS A 76 -3.08 8.20 -19.72
C HIS A 76 -4.26 7.36 -20.25
N VAL A 77 -4.03 6.03 -20.38
CA VAL A 77 -5.07 5.09 -20.85
C VAL A 77 -6.27 5.07 -19.90
N LEU A 78 -6.01 4.93 -18.60
CA LEU A 78 -7.08 4.86 -17.58
C LEU A 78 -7.80 6.19 -17.34
N ASN A 79 -7.27 7.29 -17.87
CA ASN A 79 -7.92 8.59 -17.89
C ASN A 79 -8.57 8.92 -19.27
N GLY A 80 -8.90 7.90 -20.06
CA GLY A 80 -9.58 8.04 -21.34
C GLY A 80 -8.73 8.71 -22.43
N PHE A 81 -7.44 8.47 -22.45
CA PHE A 81 -6.49 9.03 -23.41
C PHE A 81 -6.44 10.57 -23.46
N SER A 82 -6.83 11.22 -22.38
CA SER A 82 -6.88 12.69 -22.29
C SER A 82 -5.52 13.25 -21.87
N TYR A 83 -5.15 13.07 -20.62
CA TYR A 83 -3.86 13.47 -20.06
C TYR A 83 -3.42 12.46 -18.99
N VAL A 84 -2.14 12.48 -18.63
CA VAL A 84 -1.61 11.56 -17.60
C VAL A 84 -2.18 11.93 -16.24
N SER A 85 -2.96 11.02 -15.64
CA SER A 85 -3.56 11.21 -14.33
C SER A 85 -3.79 9.88 -13.62
N ASN A 86 -3.53 9.86 -12.34
CA ASN A 86 -3.77 8.70 -11.47
C ASN A 86 -5.11 8.80 -10.71
N ARG A 87 -6.11 9.47 -11.26
CA ARG A 87 -7.43 9.56 -10.65
C ARG A 87 -8.11 8.21 -10.41
N TRP A 88 -7.71 7.18 -11.16
CA TRP A 88 -8.15 5.79 -11.00
C TRP A 88 -7.61 5.11 -9.73
N ILE A 89 -6.75 5.78 -8.96
CA ILE A 89 -6.11 5.23 -7.74
C ILE A 89 -7.13 4.77 -6.67
N TRP A 90 -8.38 5.26 -6.75
CA TRP A 90 -9.47 4.73 -5.93
C TRP A 90 -9.64 3.21 -6.07
N ALA A 91 -9.41 2.66 -7.28
CA ALA A 91 -9.46 1.22 -7.51
C ALA A 91 -8.34 0.49 -6.75
N TYR A 92 -7.17 1.13 -6.61
CA TYR A 92 -6.09 0.63 -5.76
C TYR A 92 -6.51 0.62 -4.28
N GLY A 93 -7.13 1.71 -3.79
CA GLY A 93 -7.67 1.76 -2.43
C GLY A 93 -8.72 0.67 -2.17
N MET A 94 -9.63 0.43 -3.12
CA MET A 94 -10.61 -0.66 -3.03
C MET A 94 -9.95 -2.04 -2.98
N LEU A 95 -8.91 -2.27 -3.79
CA LEU A 95 -8.15 -3.52 -3.73
C LEU A 95 -7.48 -3.72 -2.36
N ILE A 96 -6.87 -2.66 -1.79
CA ILE A 96 -6.26 -2.73 -0.46
C ILE A 96 -7.31 -3.04 0.62
N ALA A 97 -8.47 -2.40 0.58
CA ALA A 97 -9.56 -2.69 1.49
C ALA A 97 -10.03 -4.15 1.38
N TYR A 98 -10.19 -4.66 0.16
CA TYR A 98 -10.56 -6.05 -0.07
C TYR A 98 -9.48 -7.02 0.41
N ILE A 99 -8.20 -6.70 0.18
CA ILE A 99 -7.07 -7.47 0.72
C ILE A 99 -7.13 -7.53 2.24
N LEU A 100 -7.42 -6.41 2.92
CA LEU A 100 -7.53 -6.36 4.37
C LEU A 100 -8.64 -7.29 4.88
N VAL A 101 -9.81 -7.27 4.25
CA VAL A 101 -10.93 -8.16 4.59
C VAL A 101 -10.53 -9.64 4.43
N GLN A 102 -9.84 -9.98 3.33
CA GLN A 102 -9.39 -11.35 3.08
C GLN A 102 -8.23 -11.77 4.01
N ALA A 103 -7.39 -10.84 4.41
CA ALA A 103 -6.28 -11.09 5.33
C ALA A 103 -6.74 -11.23 6.78
N TYR A 104 -7.89 -10.65 7.14
CA TYR A 104 -8.39 -10.61 8.52
C TYR A 104 -8.43 -11.99 9.21
N PRO A 105 -9.06 -13.04 8.65
CA PRO A 105 -9.07 -14.35 9.27
C PRO A 105 -7.67 -14.98 9.39
N GLU A 106 -6.75 -14.62 8.51
CA GLU A 106 -5.38 -15.14 8.53
C GLU A 106 -4.55 -14.62 9.71
N LEU A 107 -4.92 -13.44 10.26
CA LEU A 107 -4.22 -12.85 11.42
C LEU A 107 -4.22 -13.79 12.63
N PHE A 108 -5.27 -14.58 12.77
CA PHE A 108 -5.43 -15.51 13.90
C PHE A 108 -4.68 -16.82 13.74
N THR A 109 -4.21 -17.13 12.53
CA THR A 109 -3.59 -18.41 12.18
C THR A 109 -2.15 -18.28 11.68
N LEU A 110 -1.49 -17.17 12.00
CA LEU A 110 -0.12 -16.91 11.56
C LEU A 110 0.90 -17.82 12.23
N GLY A 111 1.57 -18.65 11.44
CA GLY A 111 2.69 -19.46 11.87
C GLY A 111 3.99 -18.63 12.02
N ILE A 112 4.96 -19.16 12.73
CA ILE A 112 6.22 -18.48 13.00
C ILE A 112 6.99 -18.07 11.73
N ARG A 113 6.93 -18.92 10.68
CA ARG A 113 7.55 -18.62 9.38
C ARG A 113 6.88 -17.46 8.66
N GLU A 114 5.56 -17.31 8.82
CA GLU A 114 4.77 -16.23 8.22
C GLU A 114 5.04 -14.92 8.95
N LYS A 115 5.03 -14.95 10.28
CA LYS A 115 5.41 -13.80 11.12
C LYS A 115 6.78 -13.26 10.74
N ARG A 116 7.79 -14.15 10.59
CA ARG A 116 9.14 -13.74 10.17
C ARG A 116 9.12 -13.07 8.78
N ARG A 117 8.34 -13.58 7.83
CA ARG A 117 8.22 -12.95 6.50
C ARG A 117 7.59 -11.57 6.57
N ILE A 118 6.51 -11.42 7.34
CA ILE A 118 5.85 -10.13 7.56
C ILE A 118 6.85 -9.11 8.12
N PHE A 119 7.64 -9.53 9.13
CA PHE A 119 8.67 -8.67 9.70
C PHE A 119 9.73 -8.25 8.69
N VAL A 120 10.22 -9.18 7.87
CA VAL A 120 11.21 -8.88 6.83
C VAL A 120 10.63 -7.91 5.78
N MET A 121 9.38 -8.13 5.35
CA MET A 121 8.71 -7.22 4.40
C MET A 121 8.52 -5.82 4.99
N LEU A 122 8.12 -5.72 6.26
CA LEU A 122 8.04 -4.44 6.97
C LEU A 122 9.40 -3.74 7.04
N LEU A 123 10.45 -4.47 7.37
CA LEU A 123 11.80 -3.91 7.49
C LEU A 123 12.29 -3.40 6.13
N ILE A 124 12.13 -4.18 5.07
CA ILE A 124 12.49 -3.76 3.71
C ILE A 124 11.68 -2.52 3.31
N TYR A 125 10.37 -2.56 3.48
CA TYR A 125 9.51 -1.43 3.14
C TYR A 125 9.86 -0.19 3.98
N GLY A 126 10.05 -0.34 5.29
CA GLY A 126 10.40 0.75 6.19
C GLY A 126 11.71 1.41 5.82
N VAL A 127 12.74 0.60 5.53
CA VAL A 127 14.04 1.13 5.07
C VAL A 127 13.89 1.89 3.75
N LEU A 128 13.21 1.31 2.76
CA LEU A 128 12.98 1.98 1.47
C LEU A 128 12.14 3.26 1.62
N ALA A 129 11.12 3.25 2.49
CA ALA A 129 10.29 4.41 2.76
C ALA A 129 11.07 5.54 3.44
N LEU A 130 12.02 5.23 4.33
CA LEU A 130 12.88 6.24 4.98
C LEU A 130 13.82 6.95 4.00
N PHE A 131 14.20 6.29 2.89
CA PHE A 131 14.96 6.92 1.82
C PHE A 131 14.08 7.75 0.87
N SER A 132 12.76 7.63 0.95
CA SER A 132 11.83 8.44 0.16
C SER A 132 11.79 9.87 0.71
N GLU A 133 11.86 10.87 -0.18
CA GLU A 133 11.79 12.29 0.19
C GLU A 133 10.48 12.62 0.94
N SER A 134 9.39 11.95 0.59
CA SER A 134 8.09 12.12 1.25
C SER A 134 8.05 11.55 2.68
N ALA A 135 8.95 10.65 3.05
CA ALA A 135 9.01 10.12 4.42
C ALA A 135 9.43 11.15 5.46
N ARG A 136 10.01 12.28 5.01
CA ARG A 136 10.42 13.38 5.90
C ARG A 136 9.27 14.29 6.35
N THR A 137 8.07 14.13 5.79
CA THR A 137 6.90 14.85 6.28
C THR A 137 6.37 14.20 7.56
N GLU A 138 5.92 14.99 8.52
CA GLU A 138 5.39 14.48 9.80
C GLU A 138 4.29 13.44 9.60
N ARG A 139 3.40 13.64 8.63
CA ARG A 139 2.31 12.72 8.31
C ARG A 139 2.82 11.35 7.86
N ASN A 140 3.86 11.30 7.04
CA ASN A 140 4.41 10.03 6.56
C ASN A 140 5.18 9.29 7.65
N ILE A 141 5.87 10.02 8.53
CA ILE A 141 6.50 9.43 9.72
C ILE A 141 5.43 8.82 10.61
N MET A 142 4.34 9.53 10.89
CA MET A 142 3.19 9.01 11.64
C MET A 142 2.61 7.76 10.98
N ALA A 143 2.34 7.79 9.67
CA ALA A 143 1.81 6.66 8.93
C ALA A 143 2.74 5.44 9.01
N LEU A 144 4.05 5.65 8.89
CA LEU A 144 5.04 4.58 9.04
C LEU A 144 5.06 4.02 10.48
N MET A 145 4.99 4.88 11.50
CA MET A 145 4.91 4.44 12.90
C MET A 145 3.65 3.60 13.16
N MET A 146 2.50 4.02 12.63
CA MET A 146 1.25 3.27 12.75
C MET A 146 1.33 1.92 12.04
N LEU A 147 1.96 1.86 10.86
CA LEU A 147 2.19 0.60 10.16
C LEU A 147 3.11 -0.34 10.96
N VAL A 148 4.20 0.19 11.51
CA VAL A 148 5.13 -0.60 12.36
C VAL A 148 4.39 -1.14 13.58
N LEU A 149 3.60 -0.31 14.26
CA LEU A 149 2.80 -0.72 15.42
C LEU A 149 1.78 -1.81 15.05
N ALA A 150 1.06 -1.63 13.94
CA ALA A 150 0.09 -2.62 13.45
C ALA A 150 0.75 -3.96 13.15
N VAL A 151 1.87 -3.97 12.43
CA VAL A 151 2.59 -5.21 12.13
C VAL A 151 3.16 -5.85 13.40
N PHE A 152 3.71 -5.05 14.31
CA PHE A 152 4.20 -5.56 15.59
C PHE A 152 3.07 -6.22 16.38
N THR A 153 1.90 -5.60 16.46
CA THR A 153 0.73 -6.15 17.13
C THR A 153 0.28 -7.47 16.47
N VAL A 154 0.18 -7.51 15.14
CA VAL A 154 -0.18 -8.73 14.39
C VAL A 154 0.80 -9.86 14.66
N VAL A 155 2.11 -9.56 14.66
CA VAL A 155 3.14 -10.58 14.86
C VAL A 155 3.19 -11.06 16.32
N SER A 156 3.04 -10.16 17.29
CA SER A 156 3.15 -10.49 18.72
C SER A 156 1.89 -11.20 19.24
N TYR A 157 0.71 -10.74 18.84
CA TYR A 157 -0.56 -11.15 19.41
C TYR A 157 -1.51 -11.88 18.47
N GLY A 158 -1.14 -12.09 17.20
CA GLY A 158 -2.02 -12.69 16.20
C GLY A 158 -2.66 -14.02 16.62
N ASN A 159 -2.01 -14.81 17.50
CA ASN A 159 -2.55 -16.07 18.04
C ASN A 159 -3.36 -15.88 19.33
N VAL A 160 -3.25 -14.73 19.99
CA VAL A 160 -3.93 -14.44 21.27
C VAL A 160 -5.28 -13.76 21.04
N PHE A 161 -5.45 -13.06 19.90
CA PHE A 161 -6.70 -12.42 19.53
C PHE A 161 -7.77 -13.38 19.02
N THR A 162 -7.91 -14.54 19.65
CA THR A 162 -8.94 -15.55 19.28
C THR A 162 -10.36 -15.03 19.42
N GLN A 163 -10.61 -13.91 20.06
CA GLN A 163 -11.95 -13.35 20.27
C GLN A 163 -12.29 -12.12 19.41
N GLY A 164 -11.48 -11.76 18.42
CA GLY A 164 -11.82 -10.78 17.36
C GLY A 164 -12.18 -9.34 17.77
N LYS A 165 -12.65 -9.15 19.01
CA LYS A 165 -13.19 -7.87 19.50
C LYS A 165 -12.17 -6.74 19.60
N TYR A 166 -10.92 -7.06 19.92
CA TYR A 166 -9.88 -6.05 20.14
C TYR A 166 -9.24 -5.55 18.85
N LEU A 167 -9.10 -6.45 17.85
CA LEU A 167 -8.51 -6.05 16.57
C LEU A 167 -9.46 -5.15 15.75
N CYS A 168 -10.76 -5.42 15.81
CA CYS A 168 -11.77 -4.52 15.24
C CYS A 168 -11.69 -3.11 15.84
N GLY A 169 -11.53 -3.01 17.16
CA GLY A 169 -11.38 -1.72 17.85
C GLY A 169 -10.16 -0.94 17.38
N MET A 170 -9.02 -1.62 17.14
CA MET A 170 -7.79 -0.97 16.65
C MET A 170 -7.87 -0.52 15.19
N ILE A 171 -8.53 -1.31 14.32
CA ILE A 171 -8.66 -0.97 12.90
C ILE A 171 -9.67 0.19 12.70
N VAL A 172 -10.67 0.28 13.56
CA VAL A 172 -11.71 1.34 13.49
C VAL A 172 -11.25 2.64 14.18
N ALA A 173 -10.30 2.56 15.12
CA ALA A 173 -9.80 3.73 15.87
C ALA A 173 -8.70 4.52 15.13
N VAL A 174 -8.29 4.08 13.94
CA VAL A 174 -7.30 4.70 13.06
C VAL A 174 -7.98 5.19 11.78
#